data_ef064d13f753e3df488d4cf758e2e02b
#
_entry.id   ef064d13f753e3df488d4cf758e2e02b
#
_cell.length_a   1.000
_cell.length_b   1.000
_cell.length_c   1.000
_cell.angle_alpha   90.00
_cell.angle_beta   90.00
_cell.angle_gamma   90.00
#
_symmetry.space_group_name_H-M   'P 1'
#
loop_
_entity.id
_entity.type
_entity.pdbx_description
1 polymer ?
#
loop_
_entity_poly.entity_id
_entity_poly.type
_entity_poly.pdbx_seq_one_letter_code
_entity_poly.pdbx_strand_id
1 'polypeptide(L)'
;MRLAASSFLPGLRLLLACACVVTFNAWAAPPDISGAWRLDDQHSDGADALTAMLRAEARREQPAPLPATAATAAQPGNTGATGRTGRHGDGTGGGGMAGHHGGRHGSRNKAAKPADTDQDPLAHAQFALPPLLQTDSVLLVQQQAGSVQIQLDNGERLDVRLDGQSRQSLNGDAMVQGQASAKGVRITIRFTNGRLLQQDWIRSADGHELTIQNLWKLPTLQKPVQFRRSYFAVG
;
A
#
# COMPACT_ATOMS: atom_id res chain seq x y z
N MET A 1 15.02 29.37 99.39
CA MET A 1 13.62 29.45 99.02
C MET A 1 13.48 30.22 97.77
N ARG A 2 13.30 29.62 96.59
CA ARG A 2 12.63 30.13 95.37
C ARG A 2 12.59 29.00 94.35
N LEU A 3 11.40 28.59 94.06
CA LEU A 3 11.03 27.63 93.06
C LEU A 3 11.18 28.26 91.68
N ALA A 4 11.85 27.55 90.72
CA ALA A 4 11.86 27.89 89.33
C ALA A 4 11.07 26.81 88.59
N ALA A 5 9.95 27.21 88.01
CA ALA A 5 9.11 26.37 87.17
C ALA A 5 9.67 26.35 85.76
N SER A 6 10.00 25.18 85.26
CA SER A 6 10.39 24.91 83.86
C SER A 6 9.15 24.52 83.04
N SER A 7 8.79 25.39 82.10
CA SER A 7 7.76 25.13 81.14
C SER A 7 8.26 24.22 80.01
N PHE A 8 7.76 22.99 79.90
CA PHE A 8 7.98 22.12 78.77
C PHE A 8 6.93 22.38 77.69
N LEU A 9 7.37 22.86 76.52
CA LEU A 9 6.57 22.91 75.28
C LEU A 9 6.59 21.55 74.61
N PRO A 10 5.43 20.91 74.36
CA PRO A 10 5.39 19.72 73.52
C PRO A 10 5.47 20.10 72.06
N GLY A 11 6.53 19.63 71.37
CA GLY A 11 6.72 19.77 69.93
C GLY A 11 5.63 19.08 69.15
N LEU A 12 4.88 19.85 68.41
CA LEU A 12 3.89 19.43 67.44
C LEU A 12 4.62 18.79 66.25
N ARG A 13 4.72 17.42 66.21
CA ARG A 13 5.21 16.69 65.05
C ARG A 13 4.09 16.60 64.00
N LEU A 14 4.17 17.50 63.00
CA LEU A 14 3.34 17.41 61.82
C LEU A 14 3.81 16.22 60.95
N LEU A 15 3.14 15.07 61.07
CA LEU A 15 3.29 13.95 60.18
C LEU A 15 2.61 14.27 58.85
N LEU A 16 3.42 14.71 57.84
CA LEU A 16 3.00 14.89 56.46
C LEU A 16 2.87 13.48 55.83
N ALA A 17 1.68 12.91 55.89
CA ALA A 17 1.36 11.66 55.17
C ALA A 17 1.30 11.95 53.67
N CYS A 18 2.39 11.70 52.97
CA CYS A 18 2.43 11.76 51.50
C CYS A 18 1.63 10.58 50.96
N ALA A 19 0.34 10.77 50.71
CA ALA A 19 -0.50 9.78 50.02
C ALA A 19 -0.05 9.72 48.56
N CYS A 20 0.84 8.78 48.21
CA CYS A 20 1.13 8.41 46.83
C CYS A 20 -0.14 7.79 46.24
N VAL A 21 -0.94 8.61 45.56
CA VAL A 21 -2.03 8.13 44.70
C VAL A 21 -1.37 7.45 43.51
N VAL A 22 -1.17 6.13 43.61
CA VAL A 22 -0.77 5.30 42.46
C VAL A 22 -2.01 5.20 41.58
N THR A 23 -2.11 6.08 40.58
CA THR A 23 -3.12 5.95 39.52
C THR A 23 -2.76 4.72 38.70
N PHE A 24 -3.37 3.58 39.02
CA PHE A 24 -3.38 2.44 38.13
C PHE A 24 -4.13 2.89 36.88
N ASN A 25 -3.40 3.15 35.80
CA ASN A 25 -4.01 3.18 34.49
C ASN A 25 -4.58 1.79 34.24
N ALA A 26 -5.85 1.60 34.54
CA ALA A 26 -6.59 0.41 34.12
C ALA A 26 -6.58 0.45 32.58
N TRP A 27 -5.64 -0.26 31.98
CA TRP A 27 -5.69 -0.51 30.54
C TRP A 27 -6.96 -1.30 30.33
N ALA A 28 -7.96 -0.64 29.72
CA ALA A 28 -9.14 -1.34 29.29
C ALA A 28 -8.69 -2.53 28.42
N ALA A 29 -9.16 -3.73 28.77
CA ALA A 29 -8.88 -4.88 27.94
C ALA A 29 -9.31 -4.56 26.49
N PRO A 30 -8.53 -4.97 25.47
CA PRO A 30 -8.93 -4.75 24.11
C PRO A 30 -10.28 -5.42 23.84
N PRO A 31 -11.13 -4.85 22.99
CA PRO A 31 -12.36 -5.52 22.59
C PRO A 31 -12.07 -6.92 22.08
N ASP A 32 -12.88 -7.88 22.47
CA ASP A 32 -12.78 -9.25 22.00
C ASP A 32 -13.23 -9.34 20.53
N ILE A 33 -12.34 -9.72 19.64
CA ILE A 33 -12.60 -9.92 18.21
C ILE A 33 -12.83 -11.39 17.85
N SER A 34 -12.95 -12.28 18.85
CA SER A 34 -13.22 -13.70 18.61
C SER A 34 -14.53 -13.91 17.86
N GLY A 35 -14.55 -14.91 17.00
CA GLY A 35 -15.73 -15.31 16.26
C GLY A 35 -15.40 -15.97 14.92
N ALA A 36 -16.46 -16.44 14.27
CA ALA A 36 -16.43 -16.81 12.87
C ALA A 36 -16.96 -15.61 12.06
N TRP A 37 -16.20 -15.21 11.06
CA TRP A 37 -16.45 -14.00 10.30
C TRP A 37 -16.50 -14.31 8.81
N ARG A 38 -17.57 -13.89 8.13
CA ARG A 38 -17.72 -14.03 6.68
C ARG A 38 -17.53 -12.68 6.01
N LEU A 39 -16.75 -12.66 4.94
CA LEU A 39 -16.49 -11.48 4.15
C LEU A 39 -17.76 -10.82 3.64
N ASP A 40 -17.81 -9.51 3.77
CA ASP A 40 -18.76 -8.62 3.11
C ASP A 40 -18.11 -8.01 1.87
N ASP A 41 -18.33 -8.62 0.72
CA ASP A 41 -17.75 -8.17 -0.55
C ASP A 41 -18.26 -6.78 -0.97
N GLN A 42 -19.44 -6.37 -0.53
CA GLN A 42 -20.02 -5.06 -0.90
C GLN A 42 -19.33 -3.89 -0.19
N HIS A 43 -18.85 -4.13 1.02
CA HIS A 43 -18.19 -3.10 1.83
C HIS A 43 -16.68 -3.34 1.98
N SER A 44 -16.11 -4.20 1.13
CA SER A 44 -14.69 -4.55 1.14
C SER A 44 -14.00 -4.16 -0.16
N ASP A 45 -12.78 -3.66 -0.04
CA ASP A 45 -11.91 -3.45 -1.19
C ASP A 45 -11.36 -4.81 -1.65
N GLY A 46 -11.63 -5.18 -2.91
CA GLY A 46 -11.11 -6.40 -3.52
C GLY A 46 -9.72 -6.23 -4.13
N ALA A 47 -9.21 -7.30 -4.73
CA ALA A 47 -7.91 -7.34 -5.38
C ALA A 47 -7.79 -6.31 -6.53
N ASP A 48 -8.87 -6.13 -7.30
CA ASP A 48 -8.91 -5.17 -8.41
C ASP A 48 -8.84 -3.72 -7.90
N ALA A 49 -9.61 -3.41 -6.84
CA ALA A 49 -9.61 -2.10 -6.20
C ALA A 49 -8.20 -1.76 -5.67
N LEU A 50 -7.58 -2.69 -4.94
CA LEU A 50 -6.22 -2.49 -4.44
C LEU A 50 -5.20 -2.34 -5.58
N THR A 51 -5.32 -3.12 -6.64
CA THR A 51 -4.45 -2.99 -7.82
C THR A 51 -4.60 -1.62 -8.47
N ALA A 52 -5.82 -1.11 -8.59
CA ALA A 52 -6.08 0.24 -9.10
C ALA A 52 -5.46 1.32 -8.22
N MET A 53 -5.56 1.19 -6.88
CA MET A 53 -4.93 2.11 -5.93
C MET A 53 -3.40 2.09 -6.04
N LEU A 54 -2.79 0.90 -6.16
CA LEU A 54 -1.34 0.74 -6.33
C LEU A 54 -0.85 1.39 -7.64
N ARG A 55 -1.59 1.20 -8.74
CA ARG A 55 -1.29 1.87 -10.01
C ARG A 55 -1.41 3.39 -9.90
N ALA A 56 -2.44 3.87 -9.21
CA ALA A 56 -2.61 5.30 -9.01
C ALA A 56 -1.46 5.90 -8.21
N GLU A 57 -0.98 5.22 -7.17
CA GLU A 57 0.17 5.69 -6.40
C GLU A 57 1.46 5.64 -7.21
N ALA A 58 1.71 4.56 -7.95
CA ALA A 58 2.86 4.44 -8.84
C ALA A 58 2.89 5.57 -9.90
N ARG A 59 1.73 5.96 -10.46
CA ARG A 59 1.64 7.10 -11.39
C ARG A 59 2.00 8.43 -10.73
N ARG A 60 1.59 8.64 -9.47
CA ARG A 60 1.93 9.87 -8.72
C ARG A 60 3.42 10.00 -8.46
N GLU A 61 4.11 8.89 -8.35
CA GLU A 61 5.56 8.84 -8.09
C GLU A 61 6.38 8.94 -9.39
N GLN A 62 5.77 8.80 -10.57
CA GLN A 62 6.47 9.02 -11.84
C GLN A 62 6.82 10.50 -12.00
N PRO A 63 8.06 10.80 -12.44
CA PRO A 63 8.41 12.18 -12.82
C PRO A 63 7.44 12.67 -13.89
N ALA A 64 7.00 13.93 -13.77
CA ALA A 64 6.21 14.55 -14.83
C ALA A 64 6.98 14.43 -16.16
N PRO A 65 6.31 14.09 -17.27
CA PRO A 65 6.94 14.09 -18.58
C PRO A 65 7.59 15.46 -18.78
N LEU A 66 8.88 15.47 -19.11
CA LEU A 66 9.54 16.72 -19.47
C LEU A 66 8.72 17.32 -20.64
N PRO A 67 8.35 18.62 -20.57
CA PRO A 67 7.69 19.27 -21.70
C PRO A 67 8.58 19.02 -22.92
N ALA A 68 8.01 18.40 -23.95
CA ALA A 68 8.70 18.25 -25.22
C ALA A 68 9.17 19.65 -25.60
N THR A 69 10.45 19.93 -25.41
CA THR A 69 11.06 21.13 -25.95
C THR A 69 10.75 21.09 -27.44
N ALA A 70 9.87 21.99 -27.88
CA ALA A 70 9.61 22.18 -29.30
C ALA A 70 11.00 22.35 -29.93
N ALA A 71 11.49 21.29 -30.57
CA ALA A 71 12.65 21.38 -31.42
C ALA A 71 12.25 22.40 -32.46
N THR A 72 12.58 23.66 -32.22
CA THR A 72 12.56 24.69 -33.21
C THR A 72 13.47 24.18 -34.29
N ALA A 73 12.88 23.58 -35.32
CA ALA A 73 13.58 23.24 -36.54
C ALA A 73 14.17 24.54 -37.06
N ALA A 74 15.44 24.76 -36.74
CA ALA A 74 16.26 25.72 -37.41
C ALA A 74 16.34 25.22 -38.86
N GLN A 75 15.49 25.79 -39.69
CA GLN A 75 15.51 25.64 -41.15
C GLN A 75 16.85 26.20 -41.61
N PRO A 76 17.78 25.39 -42.15
CA PRO A 76 18.99 25.96 -42.74
C PRO A 76 18.57 26.72 -43.98
N GLY A 77 18.77 28.03 -43.93
CA GLY A 77 18.56 28.90 -45.08
C GLY A 77 19.34 28.40 -46.29
N ASN A 78 18.61 28.12 -47.34
CA ASN A 78 19.15 27.80 -48.66
C ASN A 78 19.70 29.10 -49.25
N THR A 79 20.99 29.38 -49.05
CA THR A 79 21.70 30.36 -49.87
C THR A 79 22.31 29.62 -51.03
N GLY A 80 21.81 29.93 -52.23
CA GLY A 80 22.32 29.41 -53.48
C GLY A 80 23.79 29.77 -53.70
N ALA A 81 24.51 28.83 -54.28
CA ALA A 81 25.68 29.12 -55.09
C ALA A 81 25.80 28.09 -56.21
N THR A 82 25.74 28.63 -57.39
CA THR A 82 26.06 28.10 -58.71
C THR A 82 27.42 27.42 -58.79
N GLY A 83 27.50 26.28 -59.53
CA GLY A 83 28.81 25.74 -59.95
C GLY A 83 28.71 24.31 -60.49
N ARG A 84 28.36 24.18 -61.71
CA ARG A 84 29.05 23.67 -62.90
C ARG A 84 29.84 22.34 -62.79
N THR A 85 29.44 21.40 -63.71
CA THR A 85 30.21 20.46 -64.55
C THR A 85 30.83 19.19 -63.98
N GLY A 86 30.55 18.07 -64.69
CA GLY A 86 31.35 16.84 -64.79
C GLY A 86 30.51 15.57 -64.80
N ARG A 87 30.01 15.08 -65.84
CA ARG A 87 30.50 14.15 -66.88
C ARG A 87 30.75 12.71 -66.41
N HIS A 88 30.02 11.81 -67.09
CA HIS A 88 30.30 10.41 -67.44
C HIS A 88 30.22 9.28 -66.36
N GLY A 89 29.50 8.26 -66.78
CA GLY A 89 29.54 6.91 -66.24
C GLY A 89 28.40 6.04 -66.76
N ASP A 90 28.63 5.45 -67.90
CA ASP A 90 27.87 4.42 -68.57
C ASP A 90 27.73 3.17 -67.66
N GLY A 91 26.59 2.42 -67.79
CA GLY A 91 26.40 1.13 -67.17
C GLY A 91 25.07 0.48 -67.56
N THR A 92 25.06 -0.09 -68.74
CA THR A 92 24.12 -1.01 -69.37
C THR A 92 23.59 -2.17 -68.54
N GLY A 93 22.32 -2.56 -68.83
CA GLY A 93 21.80 -3.94 -68.69
C GLY A 93 20.46 -3.99 -67.96
N GLY A 94 19.38 -4.17 -68.63
CA GLY A 94 18.85 -5.30 -69.31
C GLY A 94 17.49 -5.67 -68.78
N GLY A 95 16.43 -5.53 -69.56
CA GLY A 95 15.42 -6.55 -69.77
C GLY A 95 14.19 -6.63 -68.83
N GLY A 96 12.98 -6.45 -69.45
CA GLY A 96 11.80 -7.18 -68.97
C GLY A 96 10.48 -6.41 -68.94
N MET A 97 9.84 -6.33 -70.07
CA MET A 97 8.43 -6.41 -70.44
C MET A 97 7.32 -6.24 -69.39
N ALA A 98 6.43 -5.32 -69.75
CA ALA A 98 4.97 -5.43 -69.91
C ALA A 98 4.06 -5.52 -68.71
N GLY A 99 3.13 -4.55 -68.65
CA GLY A 99 1.89 -4.67 -67.86
C GLY A 99 1.20 -3.35 -67.65
N HIS A 100 0.38 -2.97 -68.61
CA HIS A 100 -0.61 -1.89 -68.50
C HIS A 100 -1.51 -2.09 -67.27
N HIS A 101 -1.83 -1.04 -66.51
CA HIS A 101 -3.21 -0.55 -66.37
C HIS A 101 -3.21 0.78 -65.57
N GLY A 102 -3.87 1.73 -66.15
CA GLY A 102 -4.11 3.03 -65.54
C GLY A 102 -5.01 2.96 -64.33
N GLY A 103 -4.71 3.78 -63.37
CA GLY A 103 -5.49 3.99 -62.18
C GLY A 103 -5.06 5.28 -61.54
N ARG A 104 -5.66 6.41 -61.99
CA ARG A 104 -5.64 7.66 -61.26
C ARG A 104 -6.32 7.45 -59.93
N HIS A 105 -5.57 7.33 -58.87
CA HIS A 105 -6.11 7.49 -57.52
C HIS A 105 -5.29 8.51 -56.78
N GLY A 106 -5.99 9.60 -56.45
CA GLY A 106 -5.51 10.74 -55.72
C GLY A 106 -4.72 10.30 -54.46
N SER A 107 -3.59 10.93 -54.31
CA SER A 107 -2.89 10.97 -53.01
C SER A 107 -3.83 11.57 -51.96
N ARG A 108 -4.66 10.72 -51.37
CA ARG A 108 -5.19 11.02 -50.08
C ARG A 108 -3.97 10.98 -49.15
N ASN A 109 -3.53 12.14 -48.74
CA ASN A 109 -2.74 12.26 -47.49
C ASN A 109 -3.47 11.46 -46.43
N LYS A 110 -3.05 10.20 -46.26
CA LYS A 110 -3.34 9.50 -45.03
C LYS A 110 -2.67 10.34 -43.93
N ALA A 111 -3.48 11.20 -43.33
CA ALA A 111 -3.10 11.79 -42.06
C ALA A 111 -2.54 10.64 -41.23
N ALA A 112 -1.26 10.74 -40.92
CA ALA A 112 -0.62 9.77 -40.03
C ALA A 112 -1.53 9.72 -38.78
N LYS A 113 -2.17 8.56 -38.58
CA LYS A 113 -2.89 8.27 -37.34
C LYS A 113 -1.91 8.66 -36.23
N PRO A 114 -2.30 9.55 -35.31
CA PRO A 114 -1.43 9.85 -34.18
C PRO A 114 -0.96 8.49 -33.62
N ALA A 115 0.35 8.29 -33.55
CA ALA A 115 0.90 7.14 -32.92
C ALA A 115 0.21 7.05 -31.56
N ASP A 116 -0.35 5.87 -31.22
CA ASP A 116 -0.93 5.57 -29.93
C ASP A 116 0.17 5.78 -28.86
N THR A 117 0.37 7.03 -28.48
CA THR A 117 1.39 7.48 -27.52
C THR A 117 0.90 7.32 -26.09
N ASP A 118 -0.29 6.74 -25.90
CA ASP A 118 -0.91 6.59 -24.60
C ASP A 118 -1.05 5.13 -24.15
N GLN A 119 -0.07 4.29 -24.44
CA GLN A 119 0.04 3.06 -23.66
C GLN A 119 0.67 3.43 -22.30
N ASP A 120 -0.21 3.68 -21.32
CA ASP A 120 0.18 3.83 -19.93
C ASP A 120 1.09 2.64 -19.54
N PRO A 121 2.39 2.85 -19.27
CA PRO A 121 3.32 1.77 -18.96
C PRO A 121 2.91 1.00 -17.70
N LEU A 122 2.04 1.58 -16.88
CA LEU A 122 1.51 0.96 -15.66
C LEU A 122 0.18 0.23 -15.90
N ALA A 123 -0.43 0.29 -17.11
CA ALA A 123 -1.69 -0.38 -17.39
C ALA A 123 -1.61 -1.90 -17.14
N HIS A 124 -0.45 -2.50 -17.46
CA HIS A 124 -0.18 -3.92 -17.29
C HIS A 124 0.76 -4.24 -16.11
N ALA A 125 1.10 -3.22 -15.28
CA ALA A 125 1.96 -3.45 -14.13
C ALA A 125 1.28 -4.41 -13.14
N GLN A 126 1.99 -5.49 -12.78
CA GLN A 126 1.58 -6.44 -11.76
C GLN A 126 2.18 -6.01 -10.42
N PHE A 127 1.31 -5.84 -9.44
CA PHE A 127 1.71 -5.54 -8.08
C PHE A 127 1.49 -6.76 -7.18
N ALA A 128 2.42 -6.99 -6.27
CA ALA A 128 2.22 -8.02 -5.26
C ALA A 128 1.08 -7.61 -4.32
N LEU A 129 0.08 -8.47 -4.20
CA LEU A 129 -1.04 -8.30 -3.29
C LEU A 129 -0.74 -8.93 -1.92
N PRO A 130 -1.37 -8.46 -0.85
CA PRO A 130 -1.26 -9.12 0.46
C PRO A 130 -1.80 -10.55 0.39
N PRO A 131 -1.17 -11.53 1.06
CA PRO A 131 -1.62 -12.92 1.05
C PRO A 131 -3.09 -13.10 1.48
N LEU A 132 -3.54 -12.31 2.47
CA LEU A 132 -4.91 -12.36 3.01
C LEU A 132 -6.00 -12.01 1.99
N LEU A 133 -5.71 -11.28 0.91
CA LEU A 133 -6.69 -10.98 -0.13
C LEU A 133 -7.05 -12.17 -1.01
N GLN A 134 -6.29 -13.25 -0.93
CA GLN A 134 -6.49 -14.42 -1.78
C GLN A 134 -7.36 -15.50 -1.15
N THR A 135 -7.52 -15.50 0.17
CA THR A 135 -8.04 -16.64 0.93
C THR A 135 -8.87 -16.24 2.15
N ASP A 136 -9.48 -15.07 2.19
CA ASP A 136 -10.08 -14.54 3.40
C ASP A 136 -11.62 -14.44 3.37
N SER A 137 -12.29 -15.30 2.61
CA SER A 137 -13.76 -15.32 2.57
C SER A 137 -14.39 -15.69 3.92
N VAL A 138 -13.72 -16.53 4.70
CA VAL A 138 -14.11 -16.88 6.08
C VAL A 138 -12.89 -16.82 6.99
N LEU A 139 -13.04 -16.12 8.12
CA LEU A 139 -12.02 -16.04 9.16
C LEU A 139 -12.54 -16.69 10.45
N LEU A 140 -11.75 -17.55 11.05
CA LEU A 140 -11.96 -17.99 12.43
C LEU A 140 -10.95 -17.30 13.32
N VAL A 141 -11.44 -16.46 14.22
CA VAL A 141 -10.59 -15.68 15.13
C VAL A 141 -10.80 -16.17 16.57
N GLN A 142 -9.72 -16.47 17.26
CA GLN A 142 -9.71 -16.83 18.67
C GLN A 142 -8.77 -15.87 19.39
N GLN A 143 -9.32 -15.04 20.27
CA GLN A 143 -8.54 -14.12 21.10
C GLN A 143 -8.44 -14.65 22.52
N GLN A 144 -7.24 -14.62 23.06
CA GLN A 144 -6.93 -14.91 24.46
C GLN A 144 -6.28 -13.68 25.11
N ALA A 145 -6.07 -13.70 26.43
CA ALA A 145 -5.58 -12.54 27.17
C ALA A 145 -4.29 -11.88 26.62
N GLY A 146 -3.47 -12.60 25.87
CA GLY A 146 -2.20 -12.06 25.34
C GLY A 146 -1.90 -12.49 23.91
N SER A 147 -2.86 -13.07 23.20
CA SER A 147 -2.65 -13.58 21.84
C SER A 147 -3.94 -13.60 21.02
N VAL A 148 -3.78 -13.55 19.72
CA VAL A 148 -4.85 -13.79 18.76
C VAL A 148 -4.39 -14.85 17.78
N GLN A 149 -5.27 -15.82 17.51
CA GLN A 149 -5.11 -16.83 16.49
C GLN A 149 -6.12 -16.57 15.40
N ILE A 150 -5.65 -16.50 14.16
CA ILE A 150 -6.47 -16.27 12.97
C ILE A 150 -6.28 -17.45 12.06
N GLN A 151 -7.38 -18.12 11.72
CA GLN A 151 -7.39 -19.20 10.75
C GLN A 151 -8.17 -18.75 9.51
N LEU A 152 -7.54 -18.91 8.35
CA LEU A 152 -8.12 -18.62 7.05
C LEU A 152 -8.89 -19.83 6.51
N ASP A 153 -9.73 -19.61 5.52
CA ASP A 153 -10.54 -20.67 4.88
C ASP A 153 -9.69 -21.74 4.15
N ASN A 154 -8.48 -21.39 3.73
CA ASN A 154 -7.50 -22.35 3.16
C ASN A 154 -6.77 -23.21 4.21
N GLY A 155 -7.11 -23.04 5.50
CA GLY A 155 -6.46 -23.74 6.61
C GLY A 155 -5.17 -23.11 7.11
N GLU A 156 -4.66 -22.05 6.48
CA GLU A 156 -3.51 -21.31 7.01
C GLU A 156 -3.87 -20.66 8.34
N ARG A 157 -2.89 -20.62 9.23
CA ARG A 157 -3.05 -20.08 10.57
C ARG A 157 -1.98 -19.04 10.88
N LEU A 158 -2.40 -17.94 11.45
CA LEU A 158 -1.55 -16.88 11.95
C LEU A 158 -1.74 -16.78 13.48
N ASP A 159 -0.70 -17.08 14.24
CA ASP A 159 -0.65 -16.91 15.69
C ASP A 159 0.09 -15.61 16.02
N VAL A 160 -0.55 -14.70 16.75
CA VAL A 160 -0.02 -13.36 17.05
C VAL A 160 -0.04 -13.12 18.55
N ARG A 161 1.11 -12.82 19.16
CA ARG A 161 1.17 -12.32 20.53
C ARG A 161 0.95 -10.80 20.55
N LEU A 162 0.18 -10.34 21.56
CA LEU A 162 -0.23 -8.94 21.70
C LEU A 162 0.68 -8.12 22.63
N ASP A 163 1.92 -8.53 22.78
CA ASP A 163 2.92 -7.91 23.67
C ASP A 163 3.81 -6.86 22.97
N GLY A 164 3.52 -6.56 21.71
CA GLY A 164 4.29 -5.58 20.93
C GLY A 164 5.65 -6.06 20.45
N GLN A 165 6.02 -7.31 20.70
CA GLN A 165 7.29 -7.86 20.24
C GLN A 165 7.16 -8.53 18.86
N SER A 166 8.16 -8.31 18.02
CA SER A 166 8.23 -8.91 16.68
C SER A 166 8.77 -10.34 16.78
N ARG A 167 8.05 -11.30 16.16
CA ARG A 167 8.41 -12.72 16.13
C ARG A 167 8.33 -13.28 14.74
N GLN A 168 9.17 -14.24 14.44
CA GLN A 168 9.12 -14.97 13.18
C GLN A 168 7.84 -15.82 13.12
N SER A 169 7.15 -15.76 11.97
CA SER A 169 5.92 -16.46 11.70
C SER A 169 5.82 -16.77 10.20
N LEU A 170 4.71 -17.41 9.76
CA LEU A 170 4.48 -17.76 8.36
C LEU A 170 5.65 -18.57 7.76
N ASN A 171 6.02 -19.65 8.44
CA ASN A 171 7.12 -20.55 8.04
C ASN A 171 8.48 -19.85 7.86
N GLY A 172 8.68 -18.71 8.54
CA GLY A 172 9.92 -17.95 8.45
C GLY A 172 9.92 -16.81 7.44
N ASP A 173 8.87 -16.67 6.65
CA ASP A 173 8.80 -15.67 5.57
C ASP A 173 8.46 -14.25 6.05
N ALA A 174 8.07 -14.11 7.33
CA ALA A 174 7.72 -12.82 7.88
C ALA A 174 8.03 -12.69 9.37
N MET A 175 8.19 -11.43 9.80
CA MET A 175 8.18 -11.01 11.20
C MET A 175 6.80 -10.44 11.52
N VAL A 176 6.15 -10.98 12.55
CA VAL A 176 4.81 -10.57 12.97
C VAL A 176 4.89 -9.93 14.35
N GLN A 177 4.21 -8.80 14.49
CA GLN A 177 4.09 -8.04 15.74
C GLN A 177 2.61 -7.73 15.97
N GLY A 178 2.11 -8.05 17.17
CA GLY A 178 0.75 -7.74 17.58
C GLY A 178 0.72 -6.78 18.76
N GLN A 179 -0.26 -5.90 18.76
CA GLN A 179 -0.53 -4.95 19.85
C GLN A 179 -2.03 -4.87 20.11
N ALA A 180 -2.39 -4.93 21.39
CA ALA A 180 -3.74 -4.60 21.81
C ALA A 180 -3.90 -3.09 21.92
N SER A 181 -5.09 -2.59 21.57
CA SER A 181 -5.48 -1.18 21.70
C SER A 181 -6.89 -1.06 22.26
N ALA A 182 -7.28 0.11 22.71
CA ALA A 182 -8.64 0.37 23.17
C ALA A 182 -9.71 0.19 22.06
N LYS A 183 -9.31 0.20 20.79
CA LYS A 183 -10.21 0.04 19.64
C LYS A 183 -10.23 -1.38 19.08
N GLY A 184 -9.28 -2.22 19.44
CA GLY A 184 -9.12 -3.59 18.91
C GLY A 184 -7.68 -4.05 18.89
N VAL A 185 -7.29 -4.77 17.87
CA VAL A 185 -5.97 -5.38 17.73
C VAL A 185 -5.26 -4.81 16.51
N ARG A 186 -3.99 -4.43 16.67
CA ARG A 186 -3.10 -4.08 15.55
C ARG A 186 -2.13 -5.21 15.30
N ILE A 187 -2.03 -5.64 14.05
CA ILE A 187 -1.08 -6.64 13.57
C ILE A 187 -0.21 -6.01 12.50
N THR A 188 1.10 -6.13 12.65
CA THR A 188 2.09 -5.67 11.67
C THR A 188 2.89 -6.86 11.18
N ILE A 189 2.91 -7.08 9.88
CA ILE A 189 3.62 -8.17 9.21
C ILE A 189 4.68 -7.57 8.30
N ARG A 190 5.95 -7.86 8.57
CA ARG A 190 7.10 -7.47 7.75
C ARG A 190 7.64 -8.68 7.03
N PHE A 191 7.48 -8.72 5.73
CA PHE A 191 7.96 -9.81 4.89
C PHE A 191 9.45 -9.64 4.57
N THR A 192 10.14 -10.76 4.35
CA THR A 192 11.59 -10.80 4.05
C THR A 192 11.96 -10.01 2.78
N ASN A 193 11.03 -9.86 1.84
CA ASN A 193 11.21 -9.07 0.60
C ASN A 193 10.94 -7.57 0.76
N GLY A 194 10.85 -7.05 1.99
CA GLY A 194 10.67 -5.63 2.30
C GLY A 194 9.22 -5.12 2.21
N ARG A 195 8.25 -5.98 1.89
CA ARG A 195 6.82 -5.63 1.95
C ARG A 195 6.37 -5.51 3.41
N LEU A 196 5.41 -4.63 3.66
CA LEU A 196 4.83 -4.45 4.99
C LEU A 196 3.30 -4.40 4.89
N LEU A 197 2.64 -5.19 5.71
CA LEU A 197 1.20 -5.14 5.95
C LEU A 197 0.94 -4.74 7.39
N GLN A 198 0.20 -3.66 7.60
CA GLN A 198 -0.32 -3.31 8.91
C GLN A 198 -1.84 -3.43 8.86
N GLN A 199 -2.41 -4.03 9.88
CA GLN A 199 -3.84 -4.29 9.99
C GLN A 199 -4.36 -3.80 11.33
N ASP A 200 -5.41 -3.00 11.32
CA ASP A 200 -6.16 -2.62 12.52
C ASP A 200 -7.51 -3.36 12.50
N TRP A 201 -7.66 -4.30 13.41
CA TRP A 201 -8.83 -5.17 13.58
C TRP A 201 -9.78 -4.53 14.58
N ILE A 202 -10.95 -4.13 14.12
CA ILE A 202 -11.92 -3.34 14.91
C ILE A 202 -13.27 -4.04 14.83
N ARG A 203 -13.76 -4.50 15.96
CA ARG A 203 -15.13 -5.04 16.08
C ARG A 203 -16.11 -3.91 16.37
N SER A 204 -17.26 -3.91 15.72
CA SER A 204 -18.36 -2.99 15.99
C SER A 204 -18.88 -3.13 17.43
N ALA A 205 -19.49 -2.07 17.96
CA ALA A 205 -20.00 -2.07 19.34
C ALA A 205 -21.13 -3.08 19.56
N ASP A 206 -21.92 -3.38 18.52
CA ASP A 206 -22.97 -4.38 18.54
C ASP A 206 -22.44 -5.82 18.37
N GLY A 207 -21.16 -5.95 18.04
CA GLY A 207 -20.49 -7.23 17.89
C GLY A 207 -20.77 -7.97 16.58
N HIS A 208 -21.54 -7.40 15.65
CA HIS A 208 -21.95 -8.07 14.41
C HIS A 208 -21.02 -7.85 13.24
N GLU A 209 -20.16 -6.83 13.31
CA GLU A 209 -19.22 -6.51 12.24
C GLU A 209 -17.77 -6.52 12.74
N LEU A 210 -16.87 -6.99 11.89
CA LEU A 210 -15.43 -6.86 12.05
C LEU A 210 -14.87 -6.10 10.86
N THR A 211 -14.28 -4.95 11.10
CA THR A 211 -13.56 -4.16 10.08
C THR A 211 -12.06 -4.32 10.25
N ILE A 212 -11.37 -4.65 9.16
CA ILE A 212 -9.92 -4.69 9.10
C ILE A 212 -9.46 -3.54 8.19
N GLN A 213 -8.86 -2.52 8.81
CA GLN A 213 -8.21 -1.43 8.09
C GLN A 213 -6.78 -1.84 7.78
N ASN A 214 -6.42 -1.88 6.51
CA ASN A 214 -5.14 -2.36 6.06
C ASN A 214 -4.31 -1.21 5.49
N LEU A 215 -3.00 -1.26 5.74
CA LEU A 215 -1.99 -0.42 5.13
C LEU A 215 -0.96 -1.35 4.47
N TRP A 216 -0.88 -1.30 3.14
CA TRP A 216 0.02 -2.11 2.35
C TRP A 216 1.15 -1.26 1.76
N LYS A 217 2.38 -1.57 2.11
CA LYS A 217 3.57 -0.90 1.60
C LYS A 217 4.39 -1.86 0.75
N LEU A 218 4.65 -1.47 -0.47
CA LEU A 218 5.58 -2.13 -1.38
C LEU A 218 6.95 -1.43 -1.34
N PRO A 219 8.07 -2.15 -1.46
CA PRO A 219 9.40 -1.54 -1.52
C PRO A 219 9.58 -0.60 -2.72
N THR A 220 8.83 -0.85 -3.79
CA THR A 220 8.85 -0.09 -5.04
C THR A 220 8.06 1.21 -4.98
N LEU A 221 7.26 1.43 -3.92
CA LEU A 221 6.44 2.63 -3.73
C LEU A 221 6.91 3.39 -2.49
N GLN A 222 6.96 4.72 -2.60
CA GLN A 222 7.32 5.59 -1.47
C GLN A 222 6.22 5.59 -0.42
N LYS A 223 4.96 5.65 -0.86
CA LYS A 223 3.80 5.71 0.04
C LYS A 223 3.06 4.37 0.10
N PRO A 224 2.56 4.01 1.29
CA PRO A 224 1.67 2.86 1.43
C PRO A 224 0.29 3.17 0.87
N VAL A 225 -0.42 2.11 0.47
CA VAL A 225 -1.81 2.16 0.05
C VAL A 225 -2.70 1.63 1.17
N GLN A 226 -3.83 2.27 1.41
CA GLN A 226 -4.82 1.86 2.40
C GLN A 226 -5.99 1.18 1.71
N PHE A 227 -6.49 0.09 2.30
CA PHE A 227 -7.69 -0.60 1.86
C PHE A 227 -8.42 -1.21 3.06
N ARG A 228 -9.71 -1.49 2.91
CA ARG A 228 -10.57 -1.99 3.98
C ARG A 228 -11.18 -3.34 3.61
N ARG A 229 -11.28 -4.22 4.62
CA ARG A 229 -12.05 -5.46 4.56
C ARG A 229 -13.09 -5.43 5.67
N SER A 230 -14.31 -5.74 5.35
CA SER A 230 -15.44 -5.82 6.30
C SER A 230 -15.99 -7.23 6.32
N TYR A 231 -16.43 -7.68 7.49
CA TYR A 231 -16.91 -9.02 7.72
C TYR A 231 -18.14 -8.99 8.61
N PHE A 232 -19.07 -9.92 8.41
CA PHE A 232 -20.20 -10.17 9.30
C PHE A 232 -19.94 -11.38 10.18
N ALA A 233 -20.43 -11.33 11.43
CA ALA A 233 -20.42 -12.47 12.32
C ALA A 233 -21.28 -13.60 11.73
N VAL A 234 -20.73 -14.82 11.71
CA VAL A 234 -21.47 -16.04 11.40
C VAL A 234 -22.02 -16.54 12.73
N GLY A 235 -23.37 -16.42 12.92
CA GLY A 235 -24.07 -16.84 14.12
C GLY A 235 -24.21 -18.34 14.24
#